data_6615ea50bb8b8abd2aae10eaf7f36efa
#
_entry.id   6615ea50bb8b8abd2aae10eaf7f36efa
#
_cell.length_a   1.000
_cell.length_b   1.000
_cell.length_c   1.000
_cell.angle_alpha   90.00
_cell.angle_beta   90.00
_cell.angle_gamma   90.00
#
_symmetry.space_group_name_H-M   'P 1'
#
loop_
_entity.id
_entity.type
_entity.pdbx_description
1 polymer ?
#
loop_
_entity_poly.entity_id
_entity_poly.type
_entity_poly.pdbx_seq_one_letter_code
_entity_poly.pdbx_strand_id
1 'polypeptide(L)'
;KLAIDAISNNKIEIIIVPVGIILSYGLARTLSLAFGEFRDAVFAKVAQRAIRKAGLKTFRHLHKLAMRFHLDRQTGGLSRAVERGTKGIDFLLNFMLFNVIPTLLEIVLVCAIMWGLFNVWYALITFITVSIYIFWTIAVTDWRLKYRRQMNKMDGEANTRAIDSLLNYETVKYFGNEEHEAKRFDHALRSYEVSAIKSKVSLSLLNVGQGAVISIGMTVLMIMAGFDVQDKTMTIGDFVLVNTYLIQLFLPLNFLGFVYREIKQSLTDMDDMFSLLEKETEIEDRPDAVELKLASGEVIFENISFHYQPERPILKNVSLTVRPGQTVAIVGSSGAGKSTISRLLYRFYDVTKGRILID
;
A
#
# COMPACT_ATOMS: atom_id res chain seq x y z
N LYS A 1 -31.92 -23.39 6.58
CA LYS A 1 -32.75 -23.89 7.67
C LYS A 1 -34.14 -24.23 7.19
N LEU A 2 -35.01 -23.26 6.87
CA LEU A 2 -36.44 -23.46 6.55
C LEU A 2 -36.70 -24.53 5.47
N ALA A 3 -35.89 -24.57 4.41
CA ALA A 3 -36.00 -25.56 3.37
C ALA A 3 -35.66 -27.00 3.87
N ILE A 4 -34.62 -27.13 4.68
CA ILE A 4 -34.17 -28.41 5.25
C ILE A 4 -35.19 -28.92 6.26
N ASP A 5 -35.70 -28.08 7.13
CA ASP A 5 -36.74 -28.43 8.12
C ASP A 5 -38.03 -28.83 7.42
N ALA A 6 -38.44 -28.18 6.33
CA ALA A 6 -39.61 -28.52 5.54
C ALA A 6 -39.48 -29.89 4.85
N ILE A 7 -38.27 -30.23 4.38
CA ILE A 7 -38.01 -31.56 3.74
C ILE A 7 -37.95 -32.67 4.82
N SER A 8 -37.36 -32.39 5.98
CA SER A 8 -37.17 -33.35 7.08
C SER A 8 -38.50 -33.76 7.75
N ASN A 9 -39.48 -32.86 7.79
CA ASN A 9 -40.77 -33.11 8.44
C ASN A 9 -41.76 -33.97 7.64
N ASN A 10 -41.34 -34.55 6.54
CA ASN A 10 -42.05 -35.62 5.75
C ASN A 10 -43.56 -35.37 5.48
N LYS A 11 -44.01 -34.13 5.47
CA LYS A 11 -45.37 -33.79 4.99
C LYS A 11 -45.28 -33.58 3.46
N ILE A 12 -45.51 -34.68 2.74
CA ILE A 12 -45.40 -34.79 1.27
C ILE A 12 -46.34 -33.82 0.53
N GLU A 13 -47.26 -33.15 1.20
CA GLU A 13 -48.27 -32.35 0.50
C GLU A 13 -47.81 -30.98 -0.01
N ILE A 14 -46.59 -30.50 0.32
CA ILE A 14 -46.18 -29.15 -0.12
C ILE A 14 -44.74 -29.15 -0.64
N ILE A 15 -44.48 -29.73 -1.79
CA ILE A 15 -43.21 -29.57 -2.53
C ILE A 15 -42.98 -28.10 -2.96
N ILE A 16 -44.02 -27.31 -3.10
CA ILE A 16 -43.98 -25.91 -3.56
C ILE A 16 -43.26 -25.01 -2.56
N VAL A 17 -43.42 -25.21 -1.25
CA VAL A 17 -42.81 -24.36 -0.23
C VAL A 17 -41.28 -24.46 -0.19
N PRO A 18 -40.65 -25.66 -0.17
CA PRO A 18 -39.20 -25.81 -0.30
C PRO A 18 -38.62 -25.19 -1.58
N VAL A 19 -39.29 -25.39 -2.71
CA VAL A 19 -38.85 -24.83 -4.01
C VAL A 19 -38.88 -23.28 -3.97
N GLY A 20 -39.96 -22.70 -3.47
CA GLY A 20 -40.08 -21.25 -3.34
C GLY A 20 -38.99 -20.63 -2.43
N ILE A 21 -38.67 -21.32 -1.32
CA ILE A 21 -37.60 -20.87 -0.41
C ILE A 21 -36.22 -20.99 -1.07
N ILE A 22 -35.96 -22.06 -1.81
CA ILE A 22 -34.69 -22.24 -2.52
C ILE A 22 -34.51 -21.19 -3.63
N LEU A 23 -35.58 -20.92 -4.40
CA LEU A 23 -35.56 -19.87 -5.41
C LEU A 23 -35.33 -18.46 -4.80
N SER A 24 -36.01 -18.19 -3.67
CA SER A 24 -35.81 -16.92 -2.93
C SER A 24 -34.38 -16.78 -2.41
N TYR A 25 -33.77 -17.86 -1.92
CA TYR A 25 -32.36 -17.90 -1.54
C TYR A 25 -31.43 -17.60 -2.71
N GLY A 26 -31.68 -18.25 -3.87
CA GLY A 26 -30.91 -18.00 -5.10
C GLY A 26 -31.01 -16.55 -5.55
N LEU A 27 -32.23 -15.98 -5.54
CA LEU A 27 -32.48 -14.58 -5.87
C LEU A 27 -31.75 -13.64 -4.89
N ALA A 28 -31.90 -13.86 -3.57
CA ALA A 28 -31.23 -13.06 -2.55
C ALA A 28 -29.70 -13.09 -2.70
N ARG A 29 -29.13 -14.25 -3.02
CA ARG A 29 -27.69 -14.39 -3.26
C ARG A 29 -27.25 -13.63 -4.52
N THR A 30 -28.01 -13.71 -5.59
CA THR A 30 -27.74 -12.96 -6.83
C THR A 30 -27.82 -11.44 -6.58
N LEU A 31 -28.86 -11.00 -5.87
CA LEU A 31 -29.01 -9.59 -5.50
C LEU A 31 -27.85 -9.12 -4.61
N SER A 32 -27.44 -9.92 -3.64
CA SER A 32 -26.29 -9.59 -2.77
C SER A 32 -25.01 -9.39 -3.58
N LEU A 33 -24.73 -10.25 -4.55
CA LEU A 33 -23.59 -10.08 -5.47
C LEU A 33 -23.74 -8.82 -6.32
N ALA A 34 -24.93 -8.61 -6.92
CA ALA A 34 -25.20 -7.45 -7.74
C ALA A 34 -25.04 -6.12 -6.95
N PHE A 35 -25.53 -6.07 -5.71
CA PHE A 35 -25.33 -4.91 -4.83
C PHE A 35 -23.85 -4.69 -4.46
N GLY A 36 -23.08 -5.77 -4.28
CA GLY A 36 -21.63 -5.69 -4.07
C GLY A 36 -20.94 -5.01 -5.25
N GLU A 37 -21.15 -5.50 -6.46
CA GLU A 37 -20.58 -4.95 -7.69
C GLU A 37 -21.03 -3.49 -7.94
N PHE A 38 -22.31 -3.21 -7.70
CA PHE A 38 -22.84 -1.84 -7.83
C PHE A 38 -22.19 -0.88 -6.84
N ARG A 39 -22.05 -1.29 -5.59
CA ARG A 39 -21.34 -0.53 -4.53
C ARG A 39 -19.91 -0.21 -5.00
N ASP A 40 -19.17 -1.21 -5.46
CA ASP A 40 -17.77 -1.08 -5.87
C ASP A 40 -17.64 -0.16 -7.10
N ALA A 41 -18.54 -0.28 -8.06
CA ALA A 41 -18.60 0.61 -9.22
C ALA A 41 -18.88 2.07 -8.85
N VAL A 42 -19.81 2.33 -7.93
CA VAL A 42 -20.13 3.69 -7.44
C VAL A 42 -18.94 4.27 -6.68
N PHE A 43 -18.32 3.49 -5.81
CA PHE A 43 -17.19 3.94 -4.99
C PHE A 43 -15.91 4.13 -5.80
N ALA A 44 -15.70 3.38 -6.87
CA ALA A 44 -14.52 3.51 -7.73
C ALA A 44 -14.27 4.95 -8.17
N LYS A 45 -15.34 5.70 -8.48
CA LYS A 45 -15.25 7.12 -8.85
C LYS A 45 -14.72 8.00 -7.69
N VAL A 46 -15.09 7.69 -6.45
CA VAL A 46 -14.64 8.42 -5.25
C VAL A 46 -13.18 8.10 -4.99
N ALA A 47 -12.82 6.81 -4.97
CA ALA A 47 -11.45 6.33 -4.76
C ALA A 47 -10.49 6.92 -5.80
N GLN A 48 -10.80 6.80 -7.09
CA GLN A 48 -9.95 7.32 -8.16
C GLN A 48 -9.81 8.85 -8.13
N ARG A 49 -10.85 9.58 -7.71
CA ARG A 49 -10.74 11.03 -7.50
C ARG A 49 -9.83 11.38 -6.32
N ALA A 50 -9.90 10.64 -5.22
CA ALA A 50 -9.04 10.86 -4.06
C ALA A 50 -7.56 10.60 -4.42
N ILE A 51 -7.27 9.47 -5.08
CA ILE A 51 -5.94 9.09 -5.57
C ILE A 51 -5.39 10.17 -6.49
N ARG A 52 -6.17 10.59 -7.50
CA ARG A 52 -5.77 11.64 -8.44
C ARG A 52 -5.47 12.96 -7.74
N LYS A 53 -6.31 13.37 -6.78
CA LYS A 53 -6.11 14.63 -6.03
C LYS A 53 -4.85 14.57 -5.17
N ALA A 54 -4.62 13.46 -4.46
CA ALA A 54 -3.43 13.26 -3.65
C ALA A 54 -2.16 13.28 -4.51
N GLY A 55 -2.11 12.48 -5.57
CA GLY A 55 -0.98 12.44 -6.50
C GLY A 55 -0.69 13.79 -7.15
N LEU A 56 -1.74 14.51 -7.62
CA LEU A 56 -1.58 15.83 -8.22
C LEU A 56 -1.09 16.88 -7.21
N LYS A 57 -1.58 16.83 -5.95
CA LYS A 57 -1.12 17.73 -4.88
C LYS A 57 0.36 17.51 -4.59
N THR A 58 0.77 16.25 -4.43
CA THR A 58 2.18 15.91 -4.19
C THR A 58 3.05 16.28 -5.39
N PHE A 59 2.62 15.98 -6.61
CA PHE A 59 3.35 16.35 -7.82
C PHE A 59 3.56 17.86 -7.95
N ARG A 60 2.52 18.65 -7.72
CA ARG A 60 2.60 20.12 -7.75
C ARG A 60 3.56 20.65 -6.67
N HIS A 61 3.50 20.05 -5.49
CA HIS A 61 4.38 20.45 -4.39
C HIS A 61 5.85 20.13 -4.72
N LEU A 62 6.14 18.94 -5.25
CA LEU A 62 7.49 18.57 -5.68
C LEU A 62 8.08 19.56 -6.69
N HIS A 63 7.25 20.09 -7.60
CA HIS A 63 7.72 21.12 -8.56
C HIS A 63 7.93 22.51 -7.94
N LYS A 64 7.43 22.75 -6.74
CA LYS A 64 7.69 23.98 -6.00
C LYS A 64 8.94 23.90 -5.12
N LEU A 65 9.46 22.68 -4.88
CA LEU A 65 10.67 22.50 -4.09
C LEU A 65 11.90 23.01 -4.83
N ALA A 66 12.88 23.52 -4.07
CA ALA A 66 14.10 24.07 -4.61
C ALA A 66 14.94 23.06 -5.39
N MET A 67 15.75 23.56 -6.32
CA MET A 67 16.66 22.76 -7.15
C MET A 67 17.60 21.89 -6.32
N ARG A 68 18.02 22.35 -5.14
CA ARG A 68 18.87 21.59 -4.20
C ARG A 68 18.21 20.26 -3.82
N PHE A 69 16.91 20.28 -3.48
CA PHE A 69 16.17 19.07 -3.12
C PHE A 69 16.20 18.00 -4.23
N HIS A 70 16.09 18.43 -5.49
CA HIS A 70 16.11 17.54 -6.64
C HIS A 70 17.53 17.02 -6.98
N LEU A 71 18.57 17.80 -6.72
CA LEU A 71 19.96 17.40 -6.95
C LEU A 71 20.46 16.42 -5.87
N ASP A 72 20.02 16.60 -4.62
CA ASP A 72 20.43 15.76 -3.49
C ASP A 72 19.72 14.40 -3.47
N ARG A 73 18.63 14.24 -4.20
CA ARG A 73 17.83 13.02 -4.25
C ARG A 73 17.76 12.42 -5.63
N GLN A 74 17.77 11.09 -5.68
CA GLN A 74 17.54 10.37 -6.93
C GLN A 74 16.07 10.54 -7.36
N THR A 75 15.84 11.15 -8.52
CA THR A 75 14.50 11.41 -9.09
C THR A 75 13.63 10.16 -9.16
N GLY A 76 14.21 9.00 -9.44
CA GLY A 76 13.51 7.72 -9.44
C GLY A 76 12.95 7.30 -8.07
N GLY A 77 13.55 7.75 -6.97
CA GLY A 77 13.05 7.53 -5.60
C GLY A 77 11.78 8.32 -5.32
N LEU A 78 11.73 9.59 -5.75
CA LEU A 78 10.56 10.46 -5.58
C LEU A 78 9.35 9.96 -6.35
N SER A 79 9.53 9.57 -7.62
CA SER A 79 8.46 9.01 -8.46
C SER A 79 7.87 7.74 -7.82
N ARG A 80 8.73 6.84 -7.32
CA ARG A 80 8.29 5.62 -6.63
C ARG A 80 7.56 5.91 -5.32
N ALA A 81 7.96 6.93 -4.56
CA ALA A 81 7.26 7.31 -3.33
C ALA A 81 5.81 7.78 -3.63
N VAL A 82 5.63 8.60 -4.67
CA VAL A 82 4.30 9.04 -5.10
C VAL A 82 3.45 7.86 -5.60
N GLU A 83 4.03 6.98 -6.42
CA GLU A 83 3.35 5.80 -6.94
C GLU A 83 2.90 4.85 -5.81
N ARG A 84 3.81 4.50 -4.87
CA ARG A 84 3.48 3.63 -3.75
C ARG A 84 2.47 4.26 -2.81
N GLY A 85 2.62 5.54 -2.47
CA GLY A 85 1.69 6.26 -1.61
C GLY A 85 0.28 6.31 -2.20
N THR A 86 0.14 6.56 -3.52
CA THR A 86 -1.16 6.54 -4.19
C THR A 86 -1.77 5.14 -4.25
N LYS A 87 -0.98 4.08 -4.46
CA LYS A 87 -1.44 2.69 -4.35
C LYS A 87 -1.84 2.32 -2.92
N GLY A 88 -1.13 2.85 -1.91
CA GLY A 88 -1.50 2.70 -0.50
C GLY A 88 -2.86 3.31 -0.18
N ILE A 89 -3.16 4.51 -0.72
CA ILE A 89 -4.48 5.14 -0.59
C ILE A 89 -5.56 4.24 -1.20
N ASP A 90 -5.33 3.74 -2.42
CA ASP A 90 -6.28 2.86 -3.11
C ASP A 90 -6.59 1.60 -2.30
N PHE A 91 -5.54 0.92 -1.82
CA PHE A 91 -5.69 -0.27 -1.00
C PHE A 91 -6.46 0.01 0.29
N LEU A 92 -6.09 1.06 1.04
CA LEU A 92 -6.77 1.39 2.28
C LEU A 92 -8.24 1.74 2.07
N LEU A 93 -8.56 2.59 1.09
CA LEU A 93 -9.94 2.99 0.82
C LEU A 93 -10.80 1.80 0.41
N ASN A 94 -10.33 0.98 -0.54
CA ASN A 94 -11.11 -0.14 -1.04
C ASN A 94 -11.16 -1.30 -0.01
N PHE A 95 -10.01 -1.65 0.57
CA PHE A 95 -9.94 -2.84 1.42
C PHE A 95 -10.54 -2.61 2.81
N MET A 96 -10.28 -1.45 3.44
CA MET A 96 -10.85 -1.14 4.75
C MET A 96 -12.38 -1.03 4.70
N LEU A 97 -12.92 -0.29 3.71
CA LEU A 97 -14.34 -0.04 3.61
C LEU A 97 -15.15 -1.26 3.16
N PHE A 98 -14.58 -2.10 2.26
CA PHE A 98 -15.36 -3.16 1.62
C PHE A 98 -14.99 -4.58 2.05
N ASN A 99 -13.92 -4.72 2.81
CA ASN A 99 -13.55 -6.04 3.37
C ASN A 99 -13.46 -5.99 4.89
N VAL A 100 -12.67 -5.09 5.49
CA VAL A 100 -12.45 -5.11 6.94
C VAL A 100 -13.73 -4.73 7.71
N ILE A 101 -14.34 -3.59 7.38
CA ILE A 101 -15.56 -3.13 8.06
C ILE A 101 -16.73 -4.11 7.89
N PRO A 102 -17.06 -4.61 6.69
CA PRO A 102 -18.08 -5.65 6.53
C PRO A 102 -17.78 -6.92 7.31
N THR A 103 -16.54 -7.39 7.33
CA THR A 103 -16.16 -8.59 8.10
C THR A 103 -16.37 -8.39 9.60
N LEU A 104 -16.02 -7.22 10.15
CA LEU A 104 -16.27 -6.91 11.55
C LEU A 104 -17.77 -6.88 11.86
N LEU A 105 -18.58 -6.26 10.99
CA LEU A 105 -20.03 -6.27 11.12
C LEU A 105 -20.61 -7.69 11.02
N GLU A 106 -20.08 -8.52 10.11
CA GLU A 106 -20.50 -9.90 9.95
C GLU A 106 -20.22 -10.73 11.20
N ILE A 107 -19.04 -10.56 11.83
CA ILE A 107 -18.72 -11.22 13.10
C ILE A 107 -19.75 -10.82 14.19
N VAL A 108 -20.04 -9.52 14.34
CA VAL A 108 -21.00 -9.03 15.32
C VAL A 108 -22.41 -9.58 15.04
N LEU A 109 -22.85 -9.53 13.77
CA LEU A 109 -24.15 -10.03 13.36
C LEU A 109 -24.29 -11.53 13.58
N VAL A 110 -23.29 -12.34 13.24
CA VAL A 110 -23.31 -13.78 13.45
C VAL A 110 -23.37 -14.09 14.96
N CYS A 111 -22.57 -13.44 15.79
CA CYS A 111 -22.64 -13.61 17.24
C CYS A 111 -24.02 -13.22 17.78
N ALA A 112 -24.62 -12.13 17.31
CA ALA A 112 -25.95 -11.71 17.71
C ALA A 112 -27.04 -12.71 17.28
N ILE A 113 -26.95 -13.23 16.06
CA ILE A 113 -27.87 -14.25 15.54
C ILE A 113 -27.72 -15.56 16.34
N MET A 114 -26.49 -16.00 16.62
CA MET A 114 -26.23 -17.19 17.43
C MET A 114 -26.82 -17.05 18.85
N TRP A 115 -26.70 -15.89 19.45
CA TRP A 115 -27.31 -15.60 20.74
C TRP A 115 -28.84 -15.59 20.69
N GLY A 116 -29.42 -14.90 19.69
CA GLY A 116 -30.87 -14.72 19.59
C GLY A 116 -31.64 -15.99 19.17
N LEU A 117 -31.04 -16.82 18.30
CA LEU A 117 -31.69 -18.04 17.78
C LEU A 117 -31.44 -19.29 18.65
N PHE A 118 -30.29 -19.35 19.34
CA PHE A 118 -29.89 -20.56 20.06
C PHE A 118 -29.66 -20.27 21.54
N ASN A 119 -28.39 -20.06 21.92
CA ASN A 119 -28.02 -19.79 23.31
C ASN A 119 -26.77 -18.89 23.34
N VAL A 120 -26.60 -18.18 24.46
CA VAL A 120 -25.42 -17.35 24.72
C VAL A 120 -24.09 -18.12 24.53
N TRP A 121 -24.06 -19.41 24.81
CA TRP A 121 -22.88 -20.26 24.67
C TRP A 121 -22.40 -20.38 23.21
N TYR A 122 -23.32 -20.46 22.25
CA TYR A 122 -22.95 -20.46 20.80
C TYR A 122 -22.27 -19.16 20.41
N ALA A 123 -22.82 -18.03 20.84
CA ALA A 123 -22.22 -16.71 20.58
C ALA A 123 -20.84 -16.59 21.26
N LEU A 124 -20.73 -17.03 22.52
CA LEU A 124 -19.48 -16.94 23.29
C LEU A 124 -18.37 -17.78 22.67
N ILE A 125 -18.64 -19.04 22.33
CA ILE A 125 -17.65 -19.93 21.70
C ILE A 125 -17.24 -19.39 20.33
N THR A 126 -18.18 -18.91 19.52
CA THR A 126 -17.88 -18.27 18.23
C THR A 126 -16.97 -17.06 18.42
N PHE A 127 -17.30 -16.17 19.34
CA PHE A 127 -16.51 -14.97 19.65
C PHE A 127 -15.09 -15.32 20.14
N ILE A 128 -14.97 -16.29 21.06
CA ILE A 128 -13.68 -16.77 21.57
C ILE A 128 -12.84 -17.38 20.42
N THR A 129 -13.45 -18.21 19.59
CA THR A 129 -12.76 -18.84 18.44
C THR A 129 -12.23 -17.80 17.49
N VAL A 130 -13.05 -16.80 17.11
CA VAL A 130 -12.64 -15.70 16.24
C VAL A 130 -11.54 -14.85 16.90
N SER A 131 -11.66 -14.57 18.20
CA SER A 131 -10.65 -13.79 18.94
C SER A 131 -9.30 -14.51 18.98
N ILE A 132 -9.29 -15.81 19.27
CA ILE A 132 -8.07 -16.64 19.24
C ILE A 132 -7.49 -16.68 17.83
N TYR A 133 -8.33 -16.82 16.80
CA TYR A 133 -7.89 -16.82 15.41
C TYR A 133 -7.20 -15.50 15.03
N ILE A 134 -7.81 -14.37 15.37
CA ILE A 134 -7.24 -13.03 15.09
C ILE A 134 -5.91 -12.86 15.83
N PHE A 135 -5.89 -13.20 17.12
CA PHE A 135 -4.68 -13.11 17.93
C PHE A 135 -3.53 -13.98 17.35
N TRP A 136 -3.81 -15.25 17.04
CA TRP A 136 -2.85 -16.15 16.39
C TRP A 136 -2.33 -15.58 15.08
N THR A 137 -3.24 -15.09 14.24
CA THR A 137 -2.90 -14.54 12.93
C THR A 137 -1.95 -13.34 13.06
N ILE A 138 -2.24 -12.40 13.95
CA ILE A 138 -1.41 -11.20 14.16
C ILE A 138 -0.04 -11.60 14.74
N ALA A 139 -0.03 -12.38 15.82
CA ALA A 139 1.20 -12.78 16.52
C ALA A 139 2.16 -13.56 15.61
N VAL A 140 1.64 -14.55 14.87
CA VAL A 140 2.47 -15.36 13.96
C VAL A 140 2.85 -14.56 12.71
N THR A 141 2.01 -13.66 12.22
CA THR A 141 2.35 -12.79 11.08
C THR A 141 3.50 -11.85 11.44
N ASP A 142 3.49 -11.21 12.59
CA ASP A 142 4.59 -10.35 13.04
C ASP A 142 5.89 -11.15 13.23
N TRP A 143 5.81 -12.34 13.83
CA TRP A 143 6.95 -13.24 13.95
C TRP A 143 7.54 -13.65 12.59
N ARG A 144 6.70 -13.91 11.58
CA ARG A 144 7.10 -14.28 10.22
C ARG A 144 7.77 -13.16 9.43
N LEU A 145 7.50 -11.90 9.74
CA LEU A 145 8.02 -10.75 8.98
C LEU A 145 9.55 -10.78 8.88
N LYS A 146 10.26 -11.26 9.91
CA LYS A 146 11.72 -11.40 9.89
C LYS A 146 12.22 -12.35 8.79
N TYR A 147 11.55 -13.50 8.61
CA TYR A 147 11.93 -14.49 7.58
C TYR A 147 11.62 -13.97 6.18
N ARG A 148 10.50 -13.29 6.02
CA ARG A 148 10.13 -12.68 4.74
C ARG A 148 11.07 -11.54 4.35
N ARG A 149 11.46 -10.68 5.30
CA ARG A 149 12.44 -9.62 5.05
C ARG A 149 13.79 -10.19 4.65
N GLN A 150 14.23 -11.26 5.31
CA GLN A 150 15.47 -11.93 4.96
C GLN A 150 15.41 -12.55 3.55
N MET A 151 14.31 -13.20 3.21
CA MET A 151 14.08 -13.73 1.85
C MET A 151 14.14 -12.63 0.80
N ASN A 152 13.42 -11.51 1.01
CA ASN A 152 13.42 -10.39 0.06
C ASN A 152 14.81 -9.74 -0.09
N LYS A 153 15.59 -9.69 1.00
CA LYS A 153 16.98 -9.20 0.97
C LYS A 153 17.86 -10.09 0.10
N MET A 154 17.79 -11.40 0.30
CA MET A 154 18.58 -12.36 -0.49
C MET A 154 18.16 -12.39 -1.96
N ASP A 155 16.86 -12.23 -2.24
CA ASP A 155 16.32 -12.08 -3.60
C ASP A 155 16.91 -10.86 -4.30
N GLY A 156 16.92 -9.71 -3.61
CA GLY A 156 17.52 -8.48 -4.12
C GLY A 156 19.02 -8.63 -4.41
N GLU A 157 19.78 -9.30 -3.52
CA GLU A 157 21.21 -9.57 -3.73
C GLU A 157 21.44 -10.50 -4.92
N ALA A 158 20.64 -11.54 -5.10
CA ALA A 158 20.73 -12.44 -6.24
C ALA A 158 20.42 -11.71 -7.55
N ASN A 159 19.35 -10.93 -7.59
CA ASN A 159 18.97 -10.13 -8.75
C ASN A 159 20.04 -9.09 -9.12
N THR A 160 20.63 -8.39 -8.15
CA THR A 160 21.72 -7.45 -8.41
C THR A 160 22.89 -8.15 -9.08
N ARG A 161 23.31 -9.32 -8.59
CA ARG A 161 24.42 -10.08 -9.19
C ARG A 161 24.11 -10.54 -10.61
N ALA A 162 22.89 -11.01 -10.87
CA ALA A 162 22.47 -11.38 -12.22
C ALA A 162 22.53 -10.19 -13.19
N ILE A 163 21.99 -9.03 -12.76
CA ILE A 163 22.00 -7.81 -13.59
C ILE A 163 23.43 -7.33 -13.81
N ASP A 164 24.28 -7.29 -12.79
CA ASP A 164 25.68 -6.86 -12.91
C ASP A 164 26.45 -7.74 -13.88
N SER A 165 26.29 -9.06 -13.80
CA SER A 165 26.92 -9.99 -14.74
C SER A 165 26.47 -9.80 -16.19
N LEU A 166 25.15 -9.59 -16.39
CA LEU A 166 24.58 -9.37 -17.72
C LEU A 166 24.95 -7.99 -18.31
N LEU A 167 25.02 -6.95 -17.48
CA LEU A 167 25.48 -5.62 -17.92
C LEU A 167 26.96 -5.63 -18.33
N ASN A 168 27.77 -6.48 -17.69
CA ASN A 168 29.18 -6.67 -17.99
C ASN A 168 29.42 -7.89 -18.91
N TYR A 169 28.44 -8.28 -19.73
CA TYR A 169 28.50 -9.48 -20.58
C TYR A 169 29.77 -9.55 -21.43
N GLU A 170 30.15 -8.44 -22.07
CA GLU A 170 31.36 -8.41 -22.90
C GLU A 170 32.63 -8.71 -22.10
N THR A 171 32.73 -8.13 -20.89
CA THR A 171 33.86 -8.38 -19.99
C THR A 171 33.91 -9.85 -19.55
N VAL A 172 32.78 -10.43 -19.21
CA VAL A 172 32.69 -11.85 -18.85
C VAL A 172 33.19 -12.73 -20.01
N LYS A 173 32.77 -12.41 -21.25
CA LYS A 173 33.17 -13.12 -22.47
C LYS A 173 34.65 -12.93 -22.81
N TYR A 174 35.18 -11.71 -22.69
CA TYR A 174 36.60 -11.45 -22.95
C TYR A 174 37.54 -12.26 -22.06
N PHE A 175 37.12 -12.52 -20.81
CA PHE A 175 37.97 -13.26 -19.88
C PHE A 175 37.54 -14.75 -19.72
N GLY A 176 36.55 -15.23 -20.47
CA GLY A 176 36.06 -16.60 -20.39
C GLY A 176 35.53 -16.99 -19.00
N ASN A 177 34.94 -16.04 -18.28
CA ASN A 177 34.55 -16.19 -16.86
C ASN A 177 33.08 -16.57 -16.66
N GLU A 178 32.40 -17.13 -17.65
CA GLU A 178 30.98 -17.50 -17.56
C GLU A 178 30.69 -18.46 -16.40
N GLU A 179 31.57 -19.47 -16.26
CA GLU A 179 31.41 -20.46 -15.18
C GLU A 179 31.68 -19.86 -13.79
N HIS A 180 32.57 -18.87 -13.70
CA HIS A 180 32.79 -18.13 -12.46
C HIS A 180 31.56 -17.32 -12.07
N GLU A 181 30.97 -16.58 -12.98
CA GLU A 181 29.76 -15.81 -12.76
C GLU A 181 28.56 -16.72 -12.45
N ALA A 182 28.43 -17.86 -13.12
CA ALA A 182 27.41 -18.86 -12.82
C ALA A 182 27.51 -19.39 -11.37
N LYS A 183 28.74 -19.73 -10.92
CA LYS A 183 28.97 -20.16 -9.52
C LYS A 183 28.68 -19.05 -8.51
N ARG A 184 29.05 -17.82 -8.83
CA ARG A 184 28.77 -16.64 -8.00
C ARG A 184 27.28 -16.39 -7.86
N PHE A 185 26.54 -16.55 -8.93
CA PHE A 185 25.07 -16.43 -8.94
C PHE A 185 24.41 -17.58 -8.20
N ASP A 186 24.86 -18.85 -8.42
CA ASP A 186 24.35 -20.01 -7.68
C ASP A 186 24.53 -19.87 -6.17
N HIS A 187 25.66 -19.34 -5.72
CA HIS A 187 25.87 -19.06 -4.29
C HIS A 187 24.85 -18.06 -3.71
N ALA A 188 24.50 -17.03 -4.49
CA ALA A 188 23.47 -16.07 -4.09
C ALA A 188 22.08 -16.73 -4.09
N LEU A 189 21.77 -17.54 -5.09
CA LEU A 189 20.52 -18.31 -5.17
C LEU A 189 20.36 -19.30 -4.02
N ARG A 190 21.41 -19.97 -3.58
CA ARG A 190 21.38 -20.85 -2.39
C ARG A 190 21.02 -20.09 -1.11
N SER A 191 21.54 -18.88 -0.95
CA SER A 191 21.21 -18.03 0.18
C SER A 191 19.73 -17.60 0.15
N TYR A 192 19.21 -17.29 -1.04
CA TYR A 192 17.79 -17.04 -1.28
C TYR A 192 16.95 -18.28 -1.00
N GLU A 193 17.32 -19.45 -1.53
CA GLU A 193 16.62 -20.72 -1.35
C GLU A 193 16.41 -21.04 0.15
N VAL A 194 17.47 -21.01 0.94
CA VAL A 194 17.38 -21.27 2.40
C VAL A 194 16.42 -20.29 3.08
N SER A 195 16.47 -19.02 2.69
CA SER A 195 15.60 -17.98 3.26
C SER A 195 14.16 -18.15 2.80
N ALA A 196 13.94 -18.54 1.55
CA ALA A 196 12.62 -18.80 0.97
C ALA A 196 11.95 -20.01 1.63
N ILE A 197 12.71 -21.10 1.87
CA ILE A 197 12.23 -22.28 2.60
C ILE A 197 11.77 -21.88 4.01
N LYS A 198 12.58 -21.14 4.77
CA LYS A 198 12.21 -20.66 6.11
C LYS A 198 10.94 -19.78 6.09
N SER A 199 10.83 -18.90 5.10
CA SER A 199 9.64 -18.08 4.89
C SER A 199 8.41 -18.94 4.59
N LYS A 200 8.55 -19.97 3.75
CA LYS A 200 7.45 -20.90 3.39
C LYS A 200 7.01 -21.75 4.58
N VAL A 201 7.95 -22.32 5.32
CA VAL A 201 7.66 -23.12 6.54
C VAL A 201 6.95 -22.25 7.58
N SER A 202 7.39 -21.01 7.78
CA SER A 202 6.69 -20.08 8.70
C SER A 202 5.25 -19.75 8.24
N LEU A 203 4.99 -19.73 6.92
CA LEU A 203 3.62 -19.58 6.38
C LEU A 203 2.79 -20.82 6.66
N SER A 204 3.37 -22.00 6.47
CA SER A 204 2.67 -23.26 6.74
C SER A 204 2.27 -23.37 8.22
N LEU A 205 3.13 -22.92 9.14
CA LEU A 205 2.80 -22.87 10.57
C LEU A 205 1.61 -21.94 10.86
N LEU A 206 1.57 -20.77 10.21
CA LEU A 206 0.43 -19.85 10.32
C LEU A 206 -0.86 -20.55 9.88
N ASN A 207 -0.86 -21.16 8.70
CA ASN A 207 -2.05 -21.78 8.11
C ASN A 207 -2.51 -23.00 8.92
N VAL A 208 -1.58 -23.84 9.42
CA VAL A 208 -1.91 -24.98 10.28
C VAL A 208 -2.56 -24.51 11.59
N GLY A 209 -1.97 -23.50 12.23
CA GLY A 209 -2.55 -22.94 13.46
C GLY A 209 -3.93 -22.31 13.25
N GLN A 210 -4.11 -21.56 12.16
CA GLN A 210 -5.40 -21.03 11.78
C GLN A 210 -6.44 -22.14 11.55
N GLY A 211 -6.07 -23.17 10.77
CA GLY A 211 -6.92 -24.34 10.54
C GLY A 211 -7.28 -25.09 11.81
N ALA A 212 -6.33 -25.26 12.72
CA ALA A 212 -6.55 -25.92 14.01
C ALA A 212 -7.55 -25.15 14.89
N VAL A 213 -7.39 -23.82 15.01
CA VAL A 213 -8.34 -22.97 15.77
C VAL A 213 -9.75 -23.08 15.22
N ILE A 214 -9.90 -22.95 13.89
CA ILE A 214 -11.20 -23.10 13.21
C ILE A 214 -11.80 -24.47 13.47
N SER A 215 -11.03 -25.54 13.23
CA SER A 215 -11.51 -26.91 13.38
C SER A 215 -11.95 -27.22 14.80
N ILE A 216 -11.18 -26.78 15.81
CA ILE A 216 -11.54 -26.98 17.21
C ILE A 216 -12.84 -26.23 17.54
N GLY A 217 -12.95 -24.93 17.20
CA GLY A 217 -14.15 -24.14 17.44
C GLY A 217 -15.38 -24.72 16.76
N MET A 218 -15.24 -25.13 15.48
CA MET A 218 -16.29 -25.77 14.72
C MET A 218 -16.71 -27.11 15.35
N THR A 219 -15.77 -27.94 15.75
CA THR A 219 -16.04 -29.24 16.38
C THR A 219 -16.81 -29.05 17.70
N VAL A 220 -16.41 -28.11 18.54
CA VAL A 220 -17.11 -27.82 19.80
C VAL A 220 -18.57 -27.39 19.54
N LEU A 221 -18.77 -26.46 18.63
CA LEU A 221 -20.12 -25.96 18.27
C LEU A 221 -20.99 -27.05 17.64
N MET A 222 -20.40 -27.89 16.77
CA MET A 222 -21.13 -29.01 16.14
C MET A 222 -21.49 -30.09 17.16
N ILE A 223 -20.64 -30.40 18.14
CA ILE A 223 -20.97 -31.33 19.23
C ILE A 223 -22.12 -30.78 20.07
N MET A 224 -22.07 -29.50 20.44
CA MET A 224 -23.16 -28.85 21.18
C MET A 224 -24.48 -28.92 20.41
N ALA A 225 -24.43 -28.51 19.12
CA ALA A 225 -25.61 -28.56 18.25
C ALA A 225 -26.15 -29.99 18.06
N GLY A 226 -25.27 -31.00 18.05
CA GLY A 226 -25.66 -32.41 17.99
C GLY A 226 -26.44 -32.85 19.22
N PHE A 227 -26.00 -32.45 20.40
CA PHE A 227 -26.74 -32.71 21.67
C PHE A 227 -28.08 -31.98 21.71
N ASP A 228 -28.11 -30.69 21.32
CA ASP A 228 -29.34 -29.90 21.30
C ASP A 228 -30.36 -30.47 20.26
N VAL A 229 -29.91 -31.07 19.15
CA VAL A 229 -30.80 -31.79 18.20
C VAL A 229 -31.31 -33.09 18.85
N GLN A 230 -30.48 -33.83 19.57
CA GLN A 230 -30.91 -35.05 20.28
C GLN A 230 -31.94 -34.72 21.35
N ASP A 231 -31.77 -33.62 22.07
CA ASP A 231 -32.70 -33.14 23.11
C ASP A 231 -33.95 -32.44 22.53
N LYS A 232 -34.06 -32.40 21.18
CA LYS A 232 -35.16 -31.75 20.43
C LYS A 232 -35.33 -30.24 20.72
N THR A 233 -34.32 -29.60 21.22
CA THR A 233 -34.26 -28.13 21.41
C THR A 233 -33.85 -27.41 20.12
N MET A 234 -33.20 -28.12 19.19
CA MET A 234 -32.81 -27.66 17.86
C MET A 234 -33.33 -28.59 16.75
N THR A 235 -33.53 -28.01 15.56
CA THR A 235 -33.87 -28.80 14.34
C THR A 235 -32.60 -29.19 13.59
N ILE A 236 -32.73 -30.15 12.65
CA ILE A 236 -31.63 -30.50 11.71
C ILE A 236 -31.25 -29.30 10.86
N GLY A 237 -32.23 -28.44 10.51
CA GLY A 237 -31.97 -27.20 9.80
C GLY A 237 -31.14 -26.19 10.61
N ASP A 238 -31.32 -26.17 11.94
CA ASP A 238 -30.51 -25.34 12.84
C ASP A 238 -29.05 -25.82 12.89
N PHE A 239 -28.83 -27.14 12.95
CA PHE A 239 -27.50 -27.74 12.90
C PHE A 239 -26.75 -27.33 11.63
N VAL A 240 -27.40 -27.40 10.46
CA VAL A 240 -26.82 -26.96 9.19
C VAL A 240 -26.59 -25.46 9.16
N LEU A 241 -27.49 -24.67 9.78
CA LEU A 241 -27.35 -23.21 9.86
C LEU A 241 -26.11 -22.80 10.65
N VAL A 242 -25.86 -23.40 11.81
CA VAL A 242 -24.65 -23.16 12.64
C VAL A 242 -23.40 -23.44 11.83
N ASN A 243 -23.33 -24.58 11.15
CA ASN A 243 -22.19 -24.95 10.30
C ASN A 243 -21.97 -23.93 9.16
N THR A 244 -23.07 -23.50 8.52
CA THR A 244 -22.99 -22.55 7.41
C THR A 244 -22.46 -21.18 7.87
N TYR A 245 -22.93 -20.66 8.98
CA TYR A 245 -22.45 -19.38 9.53
C TYR A 245 -20.96 -19.44 9.92
N LEU A 246 -20.49 -20.56 10.46
CA LEU A 246 -19.07 -20.72 10.80
C LEU A 246 -18.20 -20.70 9.55
N ILE A 247 -18.57 -21.47 8.51
CA ILE A 247 -17.83 -21.47 7.25
C ILE A 247 -17.79 -20.07 6.63
N GLN A 248 -18.93 -19.37 6.62
CA GLN A 248 -19.02 -18.02 6.08
C GLN A 248 -18.13 -17.03 6.82
N LEU A 249 -18.09 -17.10 8.17
CA LEU A 249 -17.22 -16.26 9.00
C LEU A 249 -15.74 -16.48 8.73
N PHE A 250 -15.32 -17.73 8.50
CA PHE A 250 -13.88 -18.03 8.36
C PHE A 250 -13.31 -17.71 6.99
N LEU A 251 -14.14 -17.62 5.95
CA LEU A 251 -13.67 -17.26 4.60
C LEU A 251 -12.94 -15.91 4.55
N PRO A 252 -13.51 -14.79 5.01
CA PRO A 252 -12.80 -13.51 5.01
C PRO A 252 -11.65 -13.46 6.01
N LEU A 253 -11.71 -14.21 7.11
CA LEU A 253 -10.64 -14.24 8.10
C LEU A 253 -9.35 -14.88 7.57
N ASN A 254 -9.41 -15.79 6.60
CA ASN A 254 -8.24 -16.41 5.97
C ASN A 254 -7.29 -15.37 5.33
N PHE A 255 -7.80 -14.22 4.93
CA PHE A 255 -7.01 -13.12 4.35
C PHE A 255 -6.45 -12.15 5.39
N LEU A 256 -6.82 -12.28 6.67
CA LEU A 256 -6.48 -11.31 7.71
C LEU A 256 -4.97 -11.07 7.84
N GLY A 257 -4.16 -12.11 7.74
CA GLY A 257 -2.69 -12.00 7.81
C GLY A 257 -2.08 -11.24 6.62
N PHE A 258 -2.68 -11.37 5.44
CA PHE A 258 -2.31 -10.58 4.26
C PHE A 258 -2.74 -9.12 4.46
N VAL A 259 -3.99 -8.90 4.83
CA VAL A 259 -4.59 -7.58 5.03
C VAL A 259 -3.83 -6.77 6.07
N TYR A 260 -3.53 -7.34 7.23
CA TYR A 260 -2.77 -6.68 8.30
C TYR A 260 -1.40 -6.17 7.80
N ARG A 261 -0.69 -7.01 7.06
CA ARG A 261 0.61 -6.62 6.51
C ARG A 261 0.48 -5.52 5.46
N GLU A 262 -0.49 -5.64 4.57
CA GLU A 262 -0.70 -4.68 3.48
C GLU A 262 -1.16 -3.32 3.99
N ILE A 263 -1.98 -3.28 5.05
CA ILE A 263 -2.33 -2.04 5.75
C ILE A 263 -1.07 -1.38 6.31
N LYS A 264 -0.22 -2.13 7.01
CA LYS A 264 1.03 -1.61 7.57
C LYS A 264 1.95 -1.03 6.48
N GLN A 265 2.09 -1.73 5.35
CA GLN A 265 2.88 -1.27 4.21
C GLN A 265 2.27 -0.03 3.56
N SER A 266 0.97 -0.04 3.32
CA SER A 266 0.24 1.09 2.73
C SER A 266 0.34 2.36 3.59
N LEU A 267 0.22 2.23 4.91
CA LEU A 267 0.41 3.36 5.83
C LEU A 267 1.83 3.92 5.74
N THR A 268 2.86 3.07 5.69
CA THR A 268 4.25 3.50 5.53
C THR A 268 4.47 4.20 4.19
N ASP A 269 3.95 3.64 3.10
CA ASP A 269 4.08 4.22 1.75
C ASP A 269 3.34 5.56 1.62
N MET A 270 2.21 5.70 2.33
CA MET A 270 1.48 6.98 2.42
C MET A 270 2.24 8.00 3.25
N ASP A 271 2.83 7.59 4.37
CA ASP A 271 3.66 8.45 5.24
C ASP A 271 4.87 8.97 4.45
N ASP A 272 5.58 8.10 3.73
CA ASP A 272 6.65 8.48 2.81
C ASP A 272 6.21 9.54 1.78
N MET A 273 5.02 9.36 1.19
CA MET A 273 4.48 10.32 0.22
C MET A 273 4.05 11.63 0.88
N PHE A 274 3.37 11.59 2.03
CA PHE A 274 2.89 12.79 2.71
C PHE A 274 4.03 13.58 3.36
N SER A 275 5.08 12.91 3.83
CA SER A 275 6.29 13.58 4.32
C SER A 275 6.96 14.48 3.26
N LEU A 276 6.74 14.19 1.97
CA LEU A 276 7.19 15.07 0.90
C LEU A 276 6.42 16.40 0.89
N LEU A 277 5.15 16.41 1.28
CA LEU A 277 4.32 17.62 1.35
C LEU A 277 4.69 18.52 2.54
N GLU A 278 5.37 17.97 3.54
CA GLU A 278 5.83 18.72 4.72
C GLU A 278 7.17 19.44 4.48
N LYS A 279 7.81 19.17 3.32
CA LYS A 279 9.05 19.88 2.96
C LYS A 279 8.73 21.31 2.59
N GLU A 280 9.41 22.24 3.27
CA GLU A 280 9.27 23.68 3.02
C GLU A 280 9.83 24.05 1.64
N THR A 281 9.19 25.02 1.01
CA THR A 281 9.68 25.65 -0.21
C THR A 281 10.72 26.70 0.16
N GLU A 282 11.98 26.52 -0.29
CA GLU A 282 13.06 27.48 -0.01
C GLU A 282 12.85 28.82 -0.72
N ILE A 283 12.13 28.81 -1.85
CA ILE A 283 11.92 29.99 -2.69
C ILE A 283 10.43 30.26 -2.77
N GLU A 284 10.03 31.36 -2.16
CA GLU A 284 8.63 31.81 -2.16
C GLU A 284 8.55 33.23 -2.66
N ASP A 285 7.45 33.55 -3.35
CA ASP A 285 7.15 34.92 -3.71
C ASP A 285 6.68 35.69 -2.48
N ARG A 286 7.08 36.95 -2.39
CA ARG A 286 6.59 37.81 -1.32
C ARG A 286 5.08 37.98 -1.44
N PRO A 287 4.35 38.15 -0.33
CA PRO A 287 2.90 38.34 -0.37
C PRO A 287 2.45 39.57 -1.18
N ASP A 288 3.33 40.55 -1.32
CA ASP A 288 3.16 41.80 -2.07
C ASP A 288 3.78 41.77 -3.47
N ALA A 289 4.25 40.60 -3.94
CA ALA A 289 4.84 40.46 -5.25
C ALA A 289 3.84 40.78 -6.36
N VAL A 290 4.26 41.63 -7.29
CA VAL A 290 3.47 41.99 -8.47
C VAL A 290 3.87 41.14 -9.67
N GLU A 291 2.95 40.97 -10.61
CA GLU A 291 3.23 40.25 -11.86
C GLU A 291 4.31 41.01 -12.68
N LEU A 292 5.38 40.34 -13.07
CA LEU A 292 6.43 40.91 -13.89
C LEU A 292 5.91 41.30 -15.27
N LYS A 293 5.93 42.61 -15.57
CA LYS A 293 5.60 43.12 -16.90
C LYS A 293 6.89 43.55 -17.59
N LEU A 294 7.33 42.74 -18.55
CA LEU A 294 8.53 43.08 -19.36
C LEU A 294 8.26 44.25 -20.25
N ALA A 295 9.01 45.34 -20.07
CA ALA A 295 8.93 46.56 -20.86
C ALA A 295 10.07 46.62 -21.90
N SER A 296 11.29 46.52 -21.45
CA SER A 296 12.50 46.62 -22.29
C SER A 296 13.35 45.36 -22.29
N GLY A 297 13.34 44.59 -21.23
CA GLY A 297 14.14 43.40 -21.04
C GLY A 297 15.56 43.71 -20.57
N GLU A 298 15.77 44.82 -19.84
CA GLU A 298 17.05 45.10 -19.17
C GLU A 298 17.22 44.17 -17.98
N VAL A 299 18.44 43.64 -17.77
CA VAL A 299 18.75 42.76 -16.65
C VAL A 299 19.96 43.35 -15.88
N ILE A 300 19.79 43.60 -14.60
CA ILE A 300 20.84 44.19 -13.75
C ILE A 300 21.15 43.25 -12.59
N PHE A 301 22.40 42.92 -12.45
CA PHE A 301 22.96 42.22 -11.31
C PHE A 301 23.68 43.24 -10.42
N GLU A 302 23.22 43.45 -9.18
CA GLU A 302 23.81 44.41 -8.25
C GLU A 302 24.48 43.72 -7.07
N ASN A 303 25.82 43.77 -7.05
CA ASN A 303 26.67 43.28 -5.94
C ASN A 303 26.31 41.88 -5.46
N ILE A 304 26.07 40.98 -6.40
CA ILE A 304 25.64 39.62 -6.09
C ILE A 304 26.75 38.82 -5.46
N SER A 305 26.44 38.23 -4.30
CA SER A 305 27.24 37.16 -3.71
C SER A 305 26.38 35.92 -3.52
N PHE A 306 26.94 34.75 -3.81
CA PHE A 306 26.22 33.49 -3.72
C PHE A 306 27.14 32.32 -3.37
N HIS A 307 26.61 31.39 -2.57
CA HIS A 307 27.24 30.10 -2.25
C HIS A 307 26.20 28.99 -2.19
N TYR A 308 26.53 27.78 -2.64
CA TYR A 308 25.72 26.59 -2.43
C TYR A 308 25.87 26.02 -1.00
N GLN A 309 27.08 26.17 -0.46
CA GLN A 309 27.45 25.83 0.92
C GLN A 309 28.20 27.03 1.54
N PRO A 310 27.95 27.38 2.79
CA PRO A 310 28.52 28.56 3.43
C PRO A 310 30.06 28.64 3.34
N GLU A 311 30.70 27.47 3.36
CA GLU A 311 32.17 27.36 3.35
C GLU A 311 32.79 27.63 1.96
N ARG A 312 31.97 27.59 0.90
CA ARG A 312 32.46 27.71 -0.48
C ARG A 312 31.72 28.79 -1.27
N PRO A 313 32.15 30.08 -1.14
CA PRO A 313 31.57 31.14 -1.96
C PRO A 313 31.89 30.95 -3.45
N ILE A 314 30.87 31.04 -4.30
CA ILE A 314 30.95 30.86 -5.75
C ILE A 314 31.00 32.20 -6.47
N LEU A 315 30.12 33.13 -6.09
CA LEU A 315 30.10 34.49 -6.63
C LEU A 315 30.40 35.47 -5.50
N LYS A 316 31.24 36.48 -5.77
CA LYS A 316 31.68 37.49 -4.82
C LYS A 316 31.52 38.87 -5.43
N ASN A 317 30.52 39.63 -5.00
CA ASN A 317 30.26 41.03 -5.41
C ASN A 317 30.22 41.20 -6.95
N VAL A 318 29.53 40.33 -7.64
CA VAL A 318 29.40 40.39 -9.10
C VAL A 318 28.34 41.43 -9.46
N SER A 319 28.73 42.41 -10.30
CA SER A 319 27.80 43.39 -10.88
C SER A 319 27.89 43.37 -12.39
N LEU A 320 26.73 43.37 -13.05
CA LEU A 320 26.61 43.24 -14.50
C LEU A 320 25.28 43.87 -14.95
N THR A 321 25.33 44.64 -16.04
CA THR A 321 24.11 45.17 -16.69
C THR A 321 24.05 44.65 -18.10
N VAL A 322 22.94 44.04 -18.47
CA VAL A 322 22.61 43.60 -19.85
C VAL A 322 21.49 44.50 -20.38
N ARG A 323 21.82 45.34 -21.36
CA ARG A 323 20.85 46.27 -21.95
C ARG A 323 19.90 45.57 -22.90
N PRO A 324 18.73 46.14 -23.18
CA PRO A 324 17.78 45.60 -24.15
C PRO A 324 18.45 45.28 -25.50
N GLY A 325 18.17 44.09 -26.04
CA GLY A 325 18.74 43.63 -27.33
C GLY A 325 20.21 43.28 -27.30
N GLN A 326 20.89 43.40 -26.15
CA GLN A 326 22.33 43.08 -26.04
C GLN A 326 22.53 41.59 -25.81
N THR A 327 23.55 41.02 -26.45
CA THR A 327 24.04 39.67 -26.17
C THR A 327 25.33 39.77 -25.35
N VAL A 328 25.35 39.14 -24.19
CA VAL A 328 26.52 39.10 -23.31
C VAL A 328 26.99 37.67 -23.13
N ALA A 329 28.30 37.42 -23.43
CA ALA A 329 28.94 36.14 -23.22
C ALA A 329 29.71 36.12 -21.90
N ILE A 330 29.41 35.12 -21.01
CA ILE A 330 30.12 34.91 -19.76
C ILE A 330 31.16 33.82 -19.97
N VAL A 331 32.44 34.21 -19.93
CA VAL A 331 33.59 33.33 -20.14
C VAL A 331 34.40 33.13 -18.85
N GLY A 332 35.12 32.05 -18.75
CA GLY A 332 35.98 31.72 -17.60
C GLY A 332 36.26 30.22 -17.48
N SER A 333 37.12 29.83 -16.57
CA SER A 333 37.49 28.43 -16.31
C SER A 333 36.33 27.60 -15.83
N SER A 334 36.44 26.25 -15.85
CA SER A 334 35.45 25.36 -15.27
C SER A 334 35.34 25.63 -13.74
N GLY A 335 34.13 25.70 -13.23
CA GLY A 335 33.91 26.01 -11.83
C GLY A 335 33.86 27.50 -11.45
N ALA A 336 34.10 28.43 -12.40
CA ALA A 336 34.07 29.87 -12.17
C ALA A 336 32.66 30.48 -11.86
N GLY A 337 31.63 29.70 -11.75
CA GLY A 337 30.29 30.20 -11.43
C GLY A 337 29.41 30.58 -12.63
N LYS A 338 29.82 30.34 -13.89
CA LYS A 338 29.04 30.70 -15.10
C LYS A 338 27.61 30.15 -15.07
N SER A 339 27.48 28.84 -14.86
CA SER A 339 26.15 28.20 -14.74
C SER A 339 25.35 28.65 -13.50
N THR A 340 26.04 29.16 -12.47
CA THR A 340 25.40 29.70 -11.28
C THR A 340 24.67 31.00 -11.61
N ILE A 341 25.23 31.85 -12.45
CA ILE A 341 24.60 33.11 -12.88
C ILE A 341 23.27 32.82 -13.58
N SER A 342 23.22 31.85 -14.50
CA SER A 342 21.96 31.49 -15.18
C SER A 342 20.95 30.89 -14.19
N ARG A 343 21.37 30.04 -13.23
CA ARG A 343 20.50 29.49 -12.20
C ARG A 343 19.90 30.56 -11.28
N LEU A 344 20.67 31.60 -10.96
CA LEU A 344 20.19 32.74 -10.19
C LEU A 344 19.22 33.60 -11.00
N LEU A 345 19.48 33.82 -12.31
CA LEU A 345 18.58 34.54 -13.19
C LEU A 345 17.22 33.85 -13.30
N TYR A 346 17.17 32.52 -13.39
CA TYR A 346 15.95 31.74 -13.36
C TYR A 346 15.36 31.58 -11.96
N ARG A 347 16.00 32.19 -10.95
CA ARG A 347 15.61 32.11 -9.53
C ARG A 347 15.45 30.66 -9.04
N PHE A 348 16.34 29.74 -9.47
CA PHE A 348 16.43 28.40 -8.87
C PHE A 348 17.03 28.46 -7.46
N TYR A 349 17.68 29.55 -7.13
CA TYR A 349 18.22 29.93 -5.83
C TYR A 349 18.06 31.43 -5.63
N ASP A 350 17.81 31.88 -4.43
CA ASP A 350 17.93 33.31 -4.08
C ASP A 350 19.38 33.68 -3.82
N VAL A 351 19.74 34.91 -4.11
CA VAL A 351 21.10 35.44 -3.86
C VAL A 351 21.35 35.54 -2.36
N THR A 352 22.60 35.27 -1.93
CA THR A 352 22.98 35.43 -0.51
C THR A 352 23.10 36.92 -0.13
N LYS A 353 23.60 37.76 -1.06
CA LYS A 353 23.67 39.21 -0.95
C LYS A 353 23.50 39.84 -2.30
N GLY A 354 23.04 41.11 -2.32
CA GLY A 354 22.73 41.83 -3.54
C GLY A 354 21.32 41.52 -4.07
N ARG A 355 21.06 41.88 -5.32
CA ARG A 355 19.77 41.66 -5.98
C ARG A 355 19.92 41.56 -7.49
N ILE A 356 18.96 40.87 -8.11
CA ILE A 356 18.79 40.81 -9.56
C ILE A 356 17.52 41.56 -9.90
N LEU A 357 17.61 42.50 -10.83
CA LEU A 357 16.50 43.31 -11.31
C LEU A 357 16.25 42.96 -12.78
N ILE A 358 14.97 42.95 -13.16
CA ILE A 358 14.52 42.80 -14.53
C ILE A 358 13.52 43.93 -14.78
N ASP A 359 13.90 44.89 -15.65
CA ASP A 359 13.22 46.16 -15.92
C ASP A 359 13.06 47.07 -14.71
#